data_13c64295691afa6e4ecf7677a1123ec7
#
_entry.id   13c64295691afa6e4ecf7677a1123ec7
#
_cell.length_a   1.000
_cell.length_b   1.000
_cell.length_c   1.000
_cell.angle_alpha   90.00
_cell.angle_beta   90.00
_cell.angle_gamma   90.00
#
_symmetry.space_group_name_H-M   'P 1'
#
loop_
_entity.id
_entity.type
_entity.pdbx_description
1 polymer ?
#
loop_
_entity_poly.entity_id
_entity_poly.type
_entity_poly.pdbx_seq_one_letter_code
_entity_poly.pdbx_strand_id
1 'polypeptide(L)'
;MFSTEHADFVEGFVSCLRHPDGEWAGKPFRLIDWQRKAVRMFYGTVRDDGTGRRKYQYLYLEIPKKNGKSELAAALGLYHLIADGEVQGEVYICAADRENAGIIFTAALGMLRQSKTLTKQCRIRESVKEIIHLPTGTKMKVMSAEAYSKHGYKPSCVIFDELHAQPNRELWDIMTFGAGAARRQPVWIVLTTAGDDPDHTSIGWEVHQQARKIIDYRAGKTEGNFDNPVWLPFIFGLPDDSEVVKEIDIYDEKVWYECNPSLGQTIDIETVRTEALDAKNNPARERLFRWLRLNQWIAVKAVGWLPLTLFDATERTELPELTGYKCFGGLVCIVVSATKGTNTMGSKISRRMAAGRRYSRQRKARPCSVHRLE
;
A
#
# COMPACT_ATOMS: atom_id res chain seq x y z
N MET A 1 -30.02 -3.05 -5.33
CA MET A 1 -30.87 -2.60 -4.17
C MET A 1 -30.00 -2.52 -2.91
N PHE A 2 -30.34 -1.65 -1.93
CA PHE A 2 -29.65 -1.62 -0.64
C PHE A 2 -30.50 -2.30 0.44
N SER A 3 -29.91 -3.25 1.17
CA SER A 3 -30.54 -3.94 2.31
C SER A 3 -29.91 -3.42 3.61
N THR A 4 -30.71 -2.71 4.37
CA THR A 4 -30.34 -2.21 5.71
C THR A 4 -30.07 -3.38 6.67
N GLU A 5 -30.86 -4.45 6.58
CA GLU A 5 -30.72 -5.64 7.40
C GLU A 5 -29.33 -6.29 7.26
N HIS A 6 -28.86 -6.50 6.03
CA HIS A 6 -27.52 -7.04 5.79
C HIS A 6 -26.42 -6.09 6.30
N ALA A 7 -26.59 -4.79 6.07
CA ALA A 7 -25.63 -3.79 6.55
C ALA A 7 -25.57 -3.76 8.09
N ASP A 8 -26.71 -3.76 8.75
CA ASP A 8 -26.83 -3.72 10.22
C ASP A 8 -26.31 -5.01 10.85
N PHE A 9 -26.52 -6.16 10.20
CA PHE A 9 -26.02 -7.44 10.70
C PHE A 9 -24.48 -7.45 10.77
N VAL A 10 -23.80 -7.01 9.70
CA VAL A 10 -22.33 -6.96 9.69
C VAL A 10 -21.79 -5.92 10.66
N GLU A 11 -22.36 -4.71 10.68
CA GLU A 11 -21.98 -3.67 11.62
C GLU A 11 -22.20 -4.11 13.08
N GLY A 12 -23.32 -4.79 13.35
CA GLY A 12 -23.64 -5.37 14.65
C GLY A 12 -22.63 -6.42 15.08
N PHE A 13 -22.26 -7.35 14.18
CA PHE A 13 -21.22 -8.34 14.48
C PHE A 13 -19.87 -7.66 14.82
N VAL A 14 -19.43 -6.71 14.00
CA VAL A 14 -18.18 -5.99 14.23
C VAL A 14 -18.21 -5.26 15.58
N SER A 15 -19.33 -4.66 15.95
CA SER A 15 -19.52 -3.95 17.23
C SER A 15 -19.49 -4.87 18.46
N CYS A 16 -19.69 -6.18 18.28
CA CYS A 16 -19.52 -7.18 19.36
C CYS A 16 -18.05 -7.51 19.63
N LEU A 17 -17.16 -7.20 18.68
CA LEU A 17 -15.72 -7.37 18.86
C LEU A 17 -15.15 -6.26 19.74
N ARG A 18 -13.93 -6.48 20.24
CA ARG A 18 -13.22 -5.48 21.06
C ARG A 18 -11.84 -5.24 20.49
N HIS A 19 -11.34 -4.03 20.62
CA HIS A 19 -9.97 -3.70 20.22
C HIS A 19 -8.97 -4.61 20.94
N PRO A 20 -8.02 -5.22 20.20
CA PRO A 20 -7.12 -6.22 20.78
C PRO A 20 -6.05 -5.61 21.69
N ASP A 21 -5.60 -4.39 21.39
CA ASP A 21 -4.45 -3.74 22.02
C ASP A 21 -4.55 -2.21 22.01
N GLY A 22 -3.45 -1.56 22.41
CA GLY A 22 -3.29 -0.11 22.40
C GLY A 22 -4.22 0.63 23.37
N GLU A 23 -4.42 1.91 23.11
CA GLU A 23 -5.27 2.82 23.91
C GLU A 23 -6.74 2.37 23.97
N TRP A 24 -7.18 1.66 22.94
CA TRP A 24 -8.57 1.19 22.80
C TRP A 24 -8.77 -0.23 23.33
N ALA A 25 -7.72 -0.89 23.83
CA ALA A 25 -7.79 -2.27 24.31
C ALA A 25 -9.04 -2.55 25.18
N GLY A 26 -9.80 -3.56 24.82
CA GLY A 26 -11.02 -3.97 25.54
C GLY A 26 -12.26 -3.12 25.27
N LYS A 27 -12.15 -1.94 24.62
CA LYS A 27 -13.32 -1.16 24.19
C LYS A 27 -13.99 -1.82 23.00
N PRO A 28 -15.33 -1.69 22.83
CA PRO A 28 -16.01 -2.20 21.64
C PRO A 28 -15.42 -1.64 20.35
N PHE A 29 -15.24 -2.50 19.34
CA PHE A 29 -14.75 -2.09 18.03
C PHE A 29 -15.89 -1.42 17.25
N ARG A 30 -15.96 -0.11 17.32
CA ARG A 30 -16.95 0.69 16.58
C ARG A 30 -16.33 1.19 15.29
N LEU A 31 -17.03 0.95 14.18
CA LEU A 31 -16.62 1.48 12.88
C LEU A 31 -16.68 3.02 12.91
N ILE A 32 -15.58 3.67 12.56
CA ILE A 32 -15.54 5.09 12.29
C ILE A 32 -16.19 5.39 10.93
N ASP A 33 -16.48 6.65 10.63
CA ASP A 33 -17.36 7.04 9.52
C ASP A 33 -17.00 6.44 8.16
N TRP A 34 -15.72 6.50 7.76
CA TRP A 34 -15.30 5.94 6.48
C TRP A 34 -15.38 4.41 6.45
N GLN A 35 -15.03 3.74 7.56
CA GLN A 35 -15.14 2.29 7.70
C GLN A 35 -16.60 1.86 7.63
N ARG A 36 -17.45 2.56 8.36
CA ARG A 36 -18.89 2.33 8.37
C ARG A 36 -19.50 2.49 6.98
N LYS A 37 -19.13 3.56 6.27
CA LYS A 37 -19.57 3.77 4.88
C LYS A 37 -19.14 2.62 3.99
N ALA A 38 -17.87 2.22 4.00
CA ALA A 38 -17.34 1.15 3.17
C ALA A 38 -17.99 -0.21 3.48
N VAL A 39 -18.07 -0.58 4.77
CA VAL A 39 -18.65 -1.85 5.22
C VAL A 39 -20.14 -1.91 4.88
N ARG A 40 -20.92 -0.88 5.22
CA ARG A 40 -22.36 -0.86 4.94
C ARG A 40 -22.65 -0.92 3.44
N MET A 41 -21.91 -0.17 2.62
CA MET A 41 -22.08 -0.22 1.16
C MET A 41 -21.73 -1.60 0.61
N PHE A 42 -20.63 -2.20 1.06
CA PHE A 42 -20.14 -3.48 0.54
C PHE A 42 -21.12 -4.63 0.87
N TYR A 43 -21.53 -4.74 2.12
CA TYR A 43 -22.39 -5.85 2.57
C TYR A 43 -23.89 -5.59 2.38
N GLY A 44 -24.30 -4.32 2.48
CA GLY A 44 -25.72 -3.95 2.34
C GLY A 44 -26.20 -3.84 0.89
N THR A 45 -25.30 -3.71 -0.10
CA THR A 45 -25.73 -3.67 -1.50
C THR A 45 -25.92 -5.07 -2.04
N VAL A 46 -27.16 -5.46 -2.31
CA VAL A 46 -27.54 -6.78 -2.83
C VAL A 46 -27.90 -6.70 -4.31
N ARG A 47 -27.89 -7.85 -4.97
CA ARG A 47 -28.32 -8.00 -6.38
C ARG A 47 -29.82 -7.77 -6.51
N ASP A 48 -30.23 -7.31 -7.68
CA ASP A 48 -31.65 -7.08 -7.99
C ASP A 48 -32.34 -8.34 -8.57
N ASP A 49 -31.72 -9.52 -8.37
CA ASP A 49 -32.21 -10.82 -8.84
C ASP A 49 -33.06 -11.60 -7.83
N GLY A 50 -33.42 -10.96 -6.71
CA GLY A 50 -34.21 -11.56 -5.63
C GLY A 50 -33.48 -12.61 -4.79
N THR A 51 -32.20 -12.86 -5.06
CA THR A 51 -31.41 -13.89 -4.34
C THR A 51 -30.90 -13.44 -2.98
N GLY A 52 -30.94 -12.14 -2.69
CA GLY A 52 -30.35 -11.53 -1.49
C GLY A 52 -28.84 -11.58 -1.45
N ARG A 53 -28.18 -11.99 -2.56
CA ARG A 53 -26.71 -12.08 -2.61
C ARG A 53 -26.09 -10.70 -2.73
N ARG A 54 -24.88 -10.57 -2.16
CA ARG A 54 -24.07 -9.35 -2.30
C ARG A 54 -23.86 -9.01 -3.79
N LYS A 55 -24.00 -7.73 -4.12
CA LYS A 55 -23.66 -7.22 -5.45
C LYS A 55 -22.15 -7.16 -5.62
N TYR A 56 -21.45 -6.64 -4.61
CA TYR A 56 -20.01 -6.46 -4.65
C TYR A 56 -19.28 -7.73 -4.21
N GLN A 57 -18.21 -8.05 -4.92
CA GLN A 57 -17.28 -9.14 -4.60
C GLN A 57 -15.90 -8.60 -4.22
N TYR A 58 -15.51 -7.44 -4.76
CA TYR A 58 -14.23 -6.80 -4.48
C TYR A 58 -14.45 -5.51 -3.69
N LEU A 59 -13.90 -5.44 -2.49
CA LEU A 59 -13.76 -4.22 -1.70
C LEU A 59 -12.29 -3.77 -1.80
N TYR A 60 -12.06 -2.64 -2.45
CA TYR A 60 -10.73 -2.05 -2.56
C TYR A 60 -10.63 -0.81 -1.69
N LEU A 61 -9.72 -0.85 -0.71
CA LEU A 61 -9.47 0.22 0.24
C LEU A 61 -8.01 0.65 0.16
N GLU A 62 -7.75 1.75 -0.53
CA GLU A 62 -6.44 2.38 -0.57
C GLU A 62 -6.47 3.62 0.29
N ILE A 63 -5.68 3.61 1.37
CA ILE A 63 -5.74 4.61 2.43
C ILE A 63 -4.38 4.73 3.11
N PRO A 64 -3.94 5.92 3.56
CA PRO A 64 -2.65 6.11 4.21
C PRO A 64 -2.43 5.21 5.41
N LYS A 65 -1.18 5.09 5.85
CA LYS A 65 -0.83 4.34 7.07
C LYS A 65 -1.52 4.92 8.31
N LYS A 66 -1.78 4.04 9.30
CA LYS A 66 -2.39 4.37 10.61
C LYS A 66 -3.87 4.76 10.58
N ASN A 67 -4.56 4.57 9.47
CA ASN A 67 -6.01 4.80 9.36
C ASN A 67 -6.87 3.62 9.83
N GLY A 68 -6.33 2.60 10.51
CA GLY A 68 -7.11 1.49 11.08
C GLY A 68 -7.48 0.39 10.09
N LYS A 69 -6.63 0.16 9.05
CA LYS A 69 -6.85 -0.90 8.04
C LYS A 69 -6.79 -2.30 8.64
N SER A 70 -5.75 -2.61 9.39
CA SER A 70 -5.46 -3.98 9.85
C SER A 70 -6.48 -4.48 10.85
N GLU A 71 -6.96 -3.63 11.76
CA GLU A 71 -8.02 -3.95 12.71
C GLU A 71 -9.35 -4.17 12.00
N LEU A 72 -9.67 -3.34 10.98
CA LEU A 72 -10.85 -3.55 10.14
C LEU A 72 -10.76 -4.88 9.41
N ALA A 73 -9.61 -5.19 8.80
CA ALA A 73 -9.36 -6.46 8.12
C ALA A 73 -9.55 -7.66 9.06
N ALA A 74 -9.04 -7.57 10.29
CA ALA A 74 -9.19 -8.59 11.31
C ALA A 74 -10.66 -8.82 11.67
N ALA A 75 -11.41 -7.74 11.89
CA ALA A 75 -12.83 -7.80 12.21
C ALA A 75 -13.67 -8.42 11.06
N LEU A 76 -13.39 -8.03 9.82
CA LEU A 76 -14.05 -8.61 8.64
C LEU A 76 -13.63 -10.07 8.40
N GLY A 77 -12.38 -10.41 8.65
CA GLY A 77 -11.91 -11.80 8.63
C GLY A 77 -12.64 -12.68 9.63
N LEU A 78 -12.87 -12.19 10.86
CA LEU A 78 -13.67 -12.89 11.87
C LEU A 78 -15.15 -12.98 11.47
N TYR A 79 -15.72 -11.95 10.84
CA TYR A 79 -17.07 -12.01 10.29
C TYR A 79 -17.21 -13.16 9.28
N HIS A 80 -16.31 -13.25 8.31
CA HIS A 80 -16.32 -14.32 7.31
C HIS A 80 -16.01 -15.71 7.89
N LEU A 81 -15.24 -15.76 8.98
CA LEU A 81 -14.96 -17.02 9.67
C LEU A 81 -16.20 -17.55 10.40
N ILE A 82 -16.99 -16.67 11.05
CA ILE A 82 -17.96 -17.05 12.08
C ILE A 82 -19.41 -16.81 11.62
N ALA A 83 -19.69 -15.69 10.96
CA ALA A 83 -21.05 -15.15 10.79
C ALA A 83 -21.53 -15.04 9.35
N ASP A 84 -20.68 -15.21 8.35
CA ASP A 84 -21.09 -15.10 6.92
C ASP A 84 -21.92 -16.29 6.41
N GLY A 85 -22.08 -17.35 7.22
CA GLY A 85 -22.91 -18.50 6.89
C GLY A 85 -22.29 -19.52 5.93
N GLU A 86 -21.04 -19.36 5.51
CA GLU A 86 -20.35 -20.33 4.68
C GLU A 86 -19.98 -21.59 5.48
N VAL A 87 -20.38 -22.77 5.00
CA VAL A 87 -19.99 -24.05 5.56
C VAL A 87 -18.70 -24.52 4.89
N GLN A 88 -17.73 -24.99 5.69
CA GLN A 88 -16.40 -25.36 5.21
C GLN A 88 -15.73 -24.23 4.40
N GLY A 89 -15.98 -22.97 4.81
CA GLY A 89 -15.42 -21.78 4.20
C GLY A 89 -13.90 -21.72 4.34
N GLU A 90 -13.25 -20.99 3.46
CA GLU A 90 -11.81 -20.72 3.51
C GLU A 90 -11.59 -19.22 3.46
N VAL A 91 -11.11 -18.66 4.57
CA VAL A 91 -10.72 -17.25 4.71
C VAL A 91 -9.19 -17.19 4.66
N TYR A 92 -8.64 -16.49 3.69
CA TYR A 92 -7.20 -16.34 3.54
C TYR A 92 -6.77 -14.90 3.78
N ILE A 93 -5.72 -14.73 4.60
CA ILE A 93 -5.03 -13.45 4.81
C ILE A 93 -3.74 -13.53 3.99
N CYS A 94 -3.65 -12.74 2.94
CA CYS A 94 -2.57 -12.72 1.97
C CYS A 94 -1.75 -11.44 2.10
N ALA A 95 -0.42 -11.55 2.26
CA ALA A 95 0.51 -10.43 2.22
C ALA A 95 1.80 -10.86 1.51
N ALA A 96 2.70 -9.91 1.27
CA ALA A 96 3.99 -10.15 0.62
C ALA A 96 4.82 -11.20 1.37
N ASP A 97 4.81 -11.13 2.68
CA ASP A 97 5.49 -12.07 3.56
C ASP A 97 4.58 -12.54 4.71
N ARG A 98 5.05 -13.58 5.42
CA ARG A 98 4.29 -14.22 6.50
C ARG A 98 4.22 -13.38 7.77
N GLU A 99 5.15 -12.47 7.98
CA GLU A 99 5.17 -11.61 9.17
C GLU A 99 4.08 -10.56 9.03
N ASN A 100 4.04 -9.87 7.90
CA ASN A 100 3.02 -8.87 7.59
C ASN A 100 1.60 -9.46 7.62
N ALA A 101 1.37 -10.60 6.95
CA ALA A 101 0.08 -11.30 7.05
C ALA A 101 -0.25 -11.74 8.49
N GLY A 102 0.77 -11.92 9.33
CA GLY A 102 0.64 -12.22 10.76
C GLY A 102 0.06 -11.08 11.59
N ILE A 103 0.17 -9.83 11.15
CA ILE A 103 -0.36 -8.66 11.87
C ILE A 103 -1.89 -8.76 11.96
N ILE A 104 -2.56 -8.95 10.83
CA ILE A 104 -4.03 -9.11 10.79
C ILE A 104 -4.47 -10.35 11.58
N PHE A 105 -3.74 -11.46 11.45
CA PHE A 105 -4.03 -12.67 12.22
C PHE A 105 -3.93 -12.43 13.72
N THR A 106 -2.89 -11.74 14.17
CA THR A 106 -2.69 -11.42 15.60
C THR A 106 -3.79 -10.51 16.12
N ALA A 107 -4.19 -9.50 15.34
CA ALA A 107 -5.32 -8.65 15.71
C ALA A 107 -6.63 -9.44 15.80
N ALA A 108 -6.92 -10.32 14.83
CA ALA A 108 -8.09 -11.19 14.86
C ALA A 108 -8.08 -12.15 16.07
N LEU A 109 -6.94 -12.73 16.37
CA LEU A 109 -6.76 -13.60 17.54
C LEU A 109 -6.99 -12.82 18.85
N GLY A 110 -6.45 -11.60 18.93
CA GLY A 110 -6.66 -10.71 20.07
C GLY A 110 -8.13 -10.35 20.29
N MET A 111 -8.85 -9.98 19.20
CA MET A 111 -10.30 -9.72 19.24
C MET A 111 -11.09 -10.97 19.66
N LEU A 112 -10.75 -12.14 19.10
CA LEU A 112 -11.40 -13.40 19.40
C LEU A 112 -11.26 -13.77 20.90
N ARG A 113 -10.05 -13.64 21.45
CA ARG A 113 -9.71 -13.98 22.85
C ARG A 113 -10.45 -13.13 23.87
N GLN A 114 -10.89 -11.95 23.49
CA GLN A 114 -11.70 -11.10 24.39
C GLN A 114 -13.16 -11.56 24.51
N SER A 115 -13.62 -12.45 23.63
CA SER A 115 -14.95 -13.07 23.72
C SER A 115 -14.85 -14.54 24.12
N LYS A 116 -15.15 -14.86 25.39
CA LYS A 116 -15.17 -16.24 25.87
C LYS A 116 -16.09 -17.16 25.04
N THR A 117 -17.21 -16.62 24.57
CA THR A 117 -18.19 -17.36 23.77
C THR A 117 -17.61 -17.71 22.38
N LEU A 118 -17.04 -16.74 21.68
CA LEU A 118 -16.45 -16.98 20.38
C LEU A 118 -15.20 -17.87 20.46
N THR A 119 -14.36 -17.66 21.46
CA THR A 119 -13.16 -18.50 21.67
C THR A 119 -13.52 -19.97 21.88
N LYS A 120 -14.60 -20.29 22.61
CA LYS A 120 -15.05 -21.69 22.80
C LYS A 120 -15.54 -22.35 21.52
N GLN A 121 -16.00 -21.56 20.54
CA GLN A 121 -16.44 -22.06 19.23
C GLN A 121 -15.30 -22.22 18.24
N CYS A 122 -14.07 -21.84 18.59
CA CYS A 122 -12.94 -21.84 17.68
C CYS A 122 -11.81 -22.73 18.18
N ARG A 123 -11.18 -23.44 17.26
CA ARG A 123 -9.88 -24.11 17.47
C ARG A 123 -8.78 -23.21 16.93
N ILE A 124 -7.84 -22.84 17.78
CA ILE A 124 -6.74 -21.95 17.44
C ILE A 124 -5.46 -22.77 17.30
N ARG A 125 -4.74 -22.58 16.20
CA ARG A 125 -3.46 -23.22 15.86
C ARG A 125 -2.43 -22.15 15.54
N GLU A 126 -1.86 -21.53 16.58
CA GLU A 126 -0.98 -20.36 16.46
C GLU A 126 0.29 -20.62 15.65
N SER A 127 0.91 -21.81 15.80
CA SER A 127 2.14 -22.16 15.09
C SER A 127 2.01 -22.11 13.57
N VAL A 128 0.82 -22.40 13.06
CA VAL A 128 0.51 -22.36 11.63
C VAL A 128 -0.38 -21.17 11.25
N LYS A 129 -0.63 -20.26 12.19
CA LYS A 129 -1.49 -19.08 12.04
C LYS A 129 -2.85 -19.44 11.43
N GLU A 130 -3.59 -20.34 12.09
CA GLU A 130 -4.90 -20.84 11.64
C GLU A 130 -5.92 -20.78 12.76
N ILE A 131 -7.13 -20.34 12.45
CA ILE A 131 -8.30 -20.40 13.34
C ILE A 131 -9.39 -21.18 12.61
N ILE A 132 -10.01 -22.15 13.27
CA ILE A 132 -11.08 -22.98 12.72
C ILE A 132 -12.34 -22.75 13.55
N HIS A 133 -13.42 -22.31 12.94
CA HIS A 133 -14.74 -22.20 13.56
C HIS A 133 -15.40 -23.58 13.54
N LEU A 134 -15.58 -24.16 14.72
CA LEU A 134 -16.02 -25.55 14.89
C LEU A 134 -17.44 -25.83 14.35
N PRO A 135 -18.43 -24.92 14.56
CA PRO A 135 -19.79 -25.18 14.09
C PRO A 135 -19.91 -25.29 12.55
N THR A 136 -19.18 -24.48 11.80
CA THR A 136 -19.25 -24.46 10.31
C THR A 136 -18.10 -25.22 9.65
N GLY A 137 -17.02 -25.50 10.38
CA GLY A 137 -15.77 -26.02 9.83
C GLY A 137 -14.99 -25.00 8.99
N THR A 138 -15.42 -23.74 8.97
CA THR A 138 -14.73 -22.64 8.26
C THR A 138 -13.39 -22.37 8.90
N LYS A 139 -12.37 -22.14 8.08
CA LYS A 139 -11.00 -21.88 8.53
C LYS A 139 -10.49 -20.54 8.05
N MET A 140 -9.77 -19.83 8.92
CA MET A 140 -9.02 -18.62 8.57
C MET A 140 -7.53 -18.93 8.68
N LYS A 141 -6.75 -18.61 7.64
CA LYS A 141 -5.34 -18.97 7.57
C LYS A 141 -4.52 -17.88 6.87
N VAL A 142 -3.29 -17.69 7.36
CA VAL A 142 -2.29 -16.82 6.74
C VAL A 142 -1.65 -17.51 5.53
N MET A 143 -1.53 -16.77 4.42
CA MET A 143 -0.83 -17.16 3.21
C MET A 143 0.21 -16.09 2.86
N SER A 144 1.38 -16.50 2.41
CA SER A 144 2.42 -15.61 1.91
C SER A 144 2.78 -15.96 0.47
N ALA A 145 3.44 -15.03 -0.23
CA ALA A 145 3.88 -15.22 -1.61
C ALA A 145 4.77 -16.46 -1.79
N GLU A 146 5.45 -16.92 -0.75
CA GLU A 146 6.28 -18.14 -0.81
C GLU A 146 5.49 -19.45 -0.74
N ALA A 147 4.23 -19.40 -0.25
CA ALA A 147 3.43 -20.60 0.04
C ALA A 147 2.44 -20.99 -1.06
N TYR A 148 2.40 -20.28 -2.18
CA TYR A 148 1.36 -20.38 -3.21
C TYR A 148 1.48 -21.59 -4.17
N SER A 149 2.53 -22.39 -4.10
CA SER A 149 2.79 -23.48 -5.05
C SER A 149 1.71 -24.59 -5.12
N LYS A 150 0.61 -24.45 -4.38
CA LYS A 150 -0.47 -25.43 -4.32
C LYS A 150 -1.75 -24.88 -4.94
N HIS A 151 -2.13 -25.38 -6.10
CA HIS A 151 -3.45 -25.15 -6.70
C HIS A 151 -4.56 -25.89 -5.92
N GLY A 152 -5.80 -25.40 -6.01
CA GLY A 152 -6.96 -26.06 -5.42
C GLY A 152 -7.59 -25.37 -4.23
N TYR A 153 -7.24 -24.08 -4.00
CA TYR A 153 -7.92 -23.24 -3.02
C TYR A 153 -9.38 -22.97 -3.44
N LYS A 154 -10.28 -22.93 -2.45
CA LYS A 154 -11.70 -22.60 -2.64
C LYS A 154 -12.10 -21.47 -1.67
N PRO A 155 -11.51 -20.28 -1.80
CA PRO A 155 -11.74 -19.21 -0.87
C PRO A 155 -13.20 -18.76 -0.86
N SER A 156 -13.73 -18.56 0.33
CA SER A 156 -14.95 -17.81 0.57
C SER A 156 -14.64 -16.33 0.79
N CYS A 157 -13.46 -16.04 1.36
CA CYS A 157 -12.95 -14.69 1.54
C CYS A 157 -11.42 -14.67 1.39
N VAL A 158 -10.91 -13.69 0.65
CA VAL A 158 -9.47 -13.40 0.60
C VAL A 158 -9.26 -11.96 1.04
N ILE A 159 -8.37 -11.76 2.00
CA ILE A 159 -7.94 -10.45 2.47
C ILE A 159 -6.51 -10.24 2.01
N PHE A 160 -6.30 -9.32 1.09
CA PHE A 160 -4.97 -8.88 0.68
C PHE A 160 -4.57 -7.67 1.53
N ASP A 161 -3.45 -7.80 2.24
CA ASP A 161 -2.84 -6.71 2.99
C ASP A 161 -1.61 -6.19 2.26
N GLU A 162 -1.50 -4.87 2.19
CA GLU A 162 -0.42 -4.14 1.53
C GLU A 162 -0.10 -4.70 0.13
N LEU A 163 -1.13 -4.71 -0.75
CA LEU A 163 -1.02 -5.26 -2.11
C LEU A 163 0.13 -4.62 -2.92
N HIS A 164 0.44 -3.33 -2.65
CA HIS A 164 1.56 -2.63 -3.28
C HIS A 164 2.93 -3.26 -3.00
N ALA A 165 3.06 -4.03 -1.91
CA ALA A 165 4.31 -4.68 -1.51
C ALA A 165 4.49 -6.09 -2.09
N GLN A 166 3.52 -6.60 -2.86
CA GLN A 166 3.63 -7.94 -3.45
C GLN A 166 4.80 -7.99 -4.45
N PRO A 167 5.68 -9.01 -4.34
CA PRO A 167 6.87 -9.09 -5.19
C PRO A 167 6.54 -9.38 -6.67
N ASN A 168 5.41 -10.01 -6.92
CA ASN A 168 4.89 -10.34 -8.24
C ASN A 168 3.37 -10.55 -8.20
N ARG A 169 2.77 -10.87 -9.35
CA ARG A 169 1.32 -11.06 -9.47
C ARG A 169 0.80 -12.47 -9.11
N GLU A 170 1.69 -13.42 -8.87
CA GLU A 170 1.32 -14.84 -8.80
C GLU A 170 0.31 -15.15 -7.68
N LEU A 171 0.53 -14.63 -6.46
CA LEU A 171 -0.41 -14.83 -5.37
C LEU A 171 -1.78 -14.19 -5.67
N TRP A 172 -1.79 -13.01 -6.28
CA TRP A 172 -3.01 -12.35 -6.72
C TRP A 172 -3.76 -13.20 -7.74
N ASP A 173 -3.10 -13.67 -8.80
CA ASP A 173 -3.71 -14.44 -9.86
C ASP A 173 -4.30 -15.76 -9.33
N ILE A 174 -3.56 -16.50 -8.52
CA ILE A 174 -4.02 -17.77 -7.93
C ILE A 174 -5.24 -17.56 -7.03
N MET A 175 -5.27 -16.48 -6.26
CA MET A 175 -6.35 -16.24 -5.30
C MET A 175 -7.56 -15.54 -5.90
N THR A 176 -7.47 -15.00 -7.12
CA THR A 176 -8.57 -14.29 -7.76
C THR A 176 -9.09 -15.01 -9.00
N PHE A 177 -8.22 -15.57 -9.85
CA PHE A 177 -8.62 -16.17 -11.10
C PHE A 177 -9.23 -17.58 -10.88
N GLY A 178 -10.54 -17.66 -10.97
CA GLY A 178 -11.29 -18.91 -10.82
C GLY A 178 -11.36 -19.46 -9.38
N ALA A 179 -10.61 -18.92 -8.44
CA ALA A 179 -10.51 -19.45 -7.08
C ALA A 179 -11.86 -19.46 -6.35
N GLY A 180 -12.68 -18.41 -6.54
CA GLY A 180 -14.01 -18.29 -5.92
C GLY A 180 -15.13 -19.07 -6.62
N ALA A 181 -14.88 -19.75 -7.74
CA ALA A 181 -15.94 -20.39 -8.54
C ALA A 181 -16.71 -21.49 -7.79
N ALA A 182 -16.11 -22.09 -6.76
CA ALA A 182 -16.76 -23.11 -5.92
C ALA A 182 -17.65 -22.51 -4.81
N ARG A 183 -17.73 -21.19 -4.69
CA ARG A 183 -18.45 -20.49 -3.63
C ARG A 183 -19.62 -19.68 -4.19
N ARG A 184 -20.67 -19.58 -3.38
CA ARG A 184 -21.89 -18.84 -3.77
C ARG A 184 -21.67 -17.33 -3.77
N GLN A 185 -20.89 -16.81 -2.83
CA GLN A 185 -20.65 -15.38 -2.61
C GLN A 185 -19.19 -15.11 -2.18
N PRO A 186 -18.20 -15.48 -3.00
CA PRO A 186 -16.81 -15.24 -2.64
C PRO A 186 -16.54 -13.73 -2.60
N VAL A 187 -15.63 -13.31 -1.71
CA VAL A 187 -15.23 -11.91 -1.59
C VAL A 187 -13.72 -11.76 -1.55
N TRP A 188 -13.26 -10.64 -2.08
CA TRP A 188 -11.88 -10.18 -2.04
C TRP A 188 -11.84 -8.79 -1.41
N ILE A 189 -11.11 -8.68 -0.30
CA ILE A 189 -10.94 -7.44 0.45
C ILE A 189 -9.48 -7.04 0.29
N VAL A 190 -9.24 -5.94 -0.40
CA VAL A 190 -7.90 -5.41 -0.65
C VAL A 190 -7.70 -4.18 0.21
N LEU A 191 -6.70 -4.24 1.10
CA LEU A 191 -6.31 -3.13 1.94
C LEU A 191 -4.86 -2.78 1.59
N THR A 192 -4.64 -1.57 1.13
CA THR A 192 -3.32 -1.15 0.68
C THR A 192 -3.06 0.33 0.96
N THR A 193 -1.82 0.73 0.83
CA THR A 193 -1.39 2.12 0.67
C THR A 193 -0.89 2.31 -0.75
N ALA A 194 -0.64 3.54 -1.16
CA ALA A 194 0.14 3.83 -2.35
C ALA A 194 1.51 3.16 -2.28
N GLY A 195 2.05 2.76 -3.40
CA GLY A 195 3.35 2.10 -3.52
C GLY A 195 4.49 3.07 -3.85
N ASP A 196 5.71 2.59 -3.62
CA ASP A 196 6.93 3.15 -4.20
C ASP A 196 7.26 2.33 -5.46
N ASP A 197 6.63 2.66 -6.57
CA ASP A 197 6.73 1.94 -7.85
C ASP A 197 6.98 2.92 -9.01
N PRO A 198 8.25 3.37 -9.16
CA PRO A 198 8.59 4.37 -10.17
C PRO A 198 8.36 3.92 -11.61
N ASP A 199 8.39 2.63 -11.86
CA ASP A 199 8.25 2.06 -13.20
C ASP A 199 6.78 1.64 -13.51
N HIS A 200 5.87 1.75 -12.52
CA HIS A 200 4.45 1.41 -12.62
C HIS A 200 4.20 -0.03 -13.13
N THR A 201 4.98 -0.98 -12.64
CA THR A 201 4.97 -2.37 -13.10
C THR A 201 4.41 -3.35 -12.07
N SER A 202 4.15 -2.89 -10.84
CA SER A 202 3.65 -3.75 -9.77
C SER A 202 2.18 -4.12 -9.97
N ILE A 203 1.79 -5.28 -9.42
CA ILE A 203 0.38 -5.66 -9.34
C ILE A 203 -0.44 -4.66 -8.53
N GLY A 204 0.17 -4.03 -7.52
CA GLY A 204 -0.46 -2.96 -6.75
C GLY A 204 -0.87 -1.78 -7.61
N TRP A 205 0.02 -1.32 -8.50
CA TRP A 205 -0.29 -0.26 -9.45
C TRP A 205 -1.37 -0.65 -10.46
N GLU A 206 -1.30 -1.86 -11.04
CA GLU A 206 -2.31 -2.36 -11.98
C GLU A 206 -3.71 -2.32 -11.37
N VAL A 207 -3.84 -2.84 -10.13
CA VAL A 207 -5.12 -2.89 -9.40
C VAL A 207 -5.58 -1.49 -8.98
N HIS A 208 -4.65 -0.61 -8.58
CA HIS A 208 -4.93 0.80 -8.31
C HIS A 208 -5.53 1.48 -9.55
N GLN A 209 -4.90 1.33 -10.72
CA GLN A 209 -5.40 1.92 -11.97
C GLN A 209 -6.78 1.38 -12.35
N GLN A 210 -7.05 0.10 -12.13
CA GLN A 210 -8.39 -0.46 -12.33
C GLN A 210 -9.41 0.19 -11.39
N ALA A 211 -9.08 0.33 -10.11
CA ALA A 211 -9.93 0.96 -9.12
C ALA A 211 -10.21 2.44 -9.47
N ARG A 212 -9.18 3.18 -9.89
CA ARG A 212 -9.27 4.58 -10.31
C ARG A 212 -10.20 4.74 -11.51
N LYS A 213 -10.03 3.94 -12.56
CA LYS A 213 -10.90 3.95 -13.74
C LYS A 213 -12.37 3.73 -13.40
N ILE A 214 -12.67 2.82 -12.47
CA ILE A 214 -14.05 2.57 -12.00
C ILE A 214 -14.59 3.80 -11.27
N ILE A 215 -13.81 4.42 -10.39
CA ILE A 215 -14.22 5.64 -9.66
C ILE A 215 -14.50 6.78 -10.66
N ASP A 216 -13.59 7.03 -11.59
CA ASP A 216 -13.69 8.13 -12.53
C ASP A 216 -14.86 7.94 -13.52
N TYR A 217 -15.09 6.72 -13.98
CA TYR A 217 -16.28 6.38 -14.77
C TYR A 217 -17.58 6.64 -14.00
N ARG A 218 -17.68 6.15 -12.77
CA ARG A 218 -18.87 6.37 -11.92
C ARG A 218 -19.09 7.83 -11.54
N ALA A 219 -18.02 8.64 -11.53
CA ALA A 219 -18.08 10.09 -11.33
C ALA A 219 -18.36 10.88 -12.62
N GLY A 220 -18.48 10.21 -13.78
CA GLY A 220 -18.71 10.86 -15.07
C GLY A 220 -17.52 11.65 -15.60
N LYS A 221 -16.29 11.33 -15.14
CA LYS A 221 -15.05 12.02 -15.57
C LYS A 221 -14.43 11.43 -16.83
N THR A 222 -14.78 10.22 -17.21
CA THR A 222 -14.23 9.52 -18.36
C THR A 222 -15.34 9.00 -19.26
N GLU A 223 -15.10 9.01 -20.58
CA GLU A 223 -15.97 8.38 -21.57
C GLU A 223 -15.57 6.89 -21.71
N GLY A 224 -16.54 6.06 -22.11
CA GLY A 224 -16.34 4.62 -22.28
C GLY A 224 -16.84 3.79 -21.10
N ASN A 225 -16.86 2.47 -21.28
CA ASN A 225 -17.34 1.54 -20.24
C ASN A 225 -16.17 0.94 -19.46
N PHE A 226 -15.80 1.61 -18.37
CA PHE A 226 -14.77 1.14 -17.43
C PHE A 226 -15.37 0.61 -16.12
N ASP A 227 -16.70 0.49 -16.02
CA ASP A 227 -17.32 -0.01 -14.81
C ASP A 227 -17.11 -1.51 -14.66
N ASN A 228 -16.78 -1.90 -13.44
CA ASN A 228 -16.88 -3.28 -13.01
C ASN A 228 -17.87 -3.35 -11.87
N PRO A 229 -19.12 -3.81 -12.13
CA PRO A 229 -20.22 -3.69 -11.17
C PRO A 229 -20.02 -4.49 -9.88
N VAL A 230 -19.09 -5.45 -9.86
CA VAL A 230 -18.78 -6.24 -8.66
C VAL A 230 -17.66 -5.62 -7.81
N TRP A 231 -17.08 -4.49 -8.23
CA TRP A 231 -16.05 -3.77 -7.49
C TRP A 231 -16.63 -2.60 -6.72
N LEU A 232 -16.14 -2.41 -5.50
CA LEU A 232 -16.42 -1.23 -4.66
C LEU A 232 -15.09 -0.62 -4.20
N PRO A 233 -14.51 0.29 -5.00
CA PRO A 233 -13.25 0.95 -4.64
C PRO A 233 -13.46 2.21 -3.81
N PHE A 234 -12.56 2.44 -2.84
CA PHE A 234 -12.32 3.67 -2.12
C PHE A 234 -10.83 3.98 -2.14
N ILE A 235 -10.48 5.16 -2.61
CA ILE A 235 -9.10 5.67 -2.65
C ILE A 235 -9.07 7.00 -1.91
N PHE A 236 -8.25 7.07 -0.86
CA PHE A 236 -7.98 8.27 -0.07
C PHE A 236 -6.52 8.65 -0.26
N GLY A 237 -6.26 9.82 -0.80
CA GLY A 237 -4.90 10.27 -1.10
C GLY A 237 -4.88 11.37 -2.14
N LEU A 238 -3.68 11.84 -2.47
CA LEU A 238 -3.49 12.80 -3.54
C LEU A 238 -3.86 12.20 -4.90
N PRO A 239 -4.23 13.03 -5.88
CA PRO A 239 -4.42 12.57 -7.27
C PRO A 239 -3.15 11.95 -7.85
N ASP A 240 -3.31 11.08 -8.87
CA ASP A 240 -2.18 10.47 -9.57
C ASP A 240 -1.55 11.43 -10.59
N ASP A 241 -2.32 12.41 -11.08
CA ASP A 241 -1.85 13.39 -12.05
C ASP A 241 -0.84 14.35 -11.41
N SER A 242 0.40 14.26 -11.87
CA SER A 242 1.50 15.07 -11.36
C SER A 242 1.31 16.56 -11.57
N GLU A 243 0.62 16.98 -12.64
CA GLU A 243 0.36 18.40 -12.88
C GLU A 243 -0.68 18.94 -11.90
N VAL A 244 -1.74 18.17 -11.63
CA VAL A 244 -2.75 18.53 -10.61
C VAL A 244 -2.11 18.59 -9.22
N VAL A 245 -1.24 17.64 -8.89
CA VAL A 245 -0.58 17.59 -7.58
C VAL A 245 0.36 18.78 -7.35
N LYS A 246 0.98 19.35 -8.40
CA LYS A 246 1.83 20.56 -8.27
C LYS A 246 1.05 21.78 -7.81
N GLU A 247 -0.25 21.86 -8.08
CA GLU A 247 -1.10 22.98 -7.68
C GLU A 247 -1.64 22.82 -6.24
N ILE A 248 -1.47 21.64 -5.62
CA ILE A 248 -1.96 21.35 -4.27
C ILE A 248 -0.90 21.74 -3.23
N ASP A 249 -1.27 22.60 -2.29
CA ASP A 249 -0.44 22.81 -1.09
C ASP A 249 -0.56 21.59 -0.16
N ILE A 250 0.44 20.71 -0.22
CA ILE A 250 0.50 19.50 0.61
C ILE A 250 0.65 19.80 2.11
N TYR A 251 0.87 21.04 2.48
CA TYR A 251 1.00 21.47 3.88
C TYR A 251 -0.27 22.15 4.41
N ASP A 252 -1.33 22.20 3.61
CA ASP A 252 -2.66 22.61 4.06
C ASP A 252 -3.32 21.47 4.86
N GLU A 253 -3.75 21.75 6.08
CA GLU A 253 -4.43 20.77 6.94
C GLU A 253 -5.70 20.19 6.29
N LYS A 254 -6.38 20.98 5.46
CA LYS A 254 -7.56 20.50 4.71
C LYS A 254 -7.21 19.29 3.82
N VAL A 255 -6.07 19.34 3.13
CA VAL A 255 -5.57 18.24 2.32
C VAL A 255 -5.27 17.00 3.17
N TRP A 256 -4.76 17.21 4.41
CA TRP A 256 -4.51 16.07 5.31
C TRP A 256 -5.80 15.37 5.73
N TYR A 257 -6.87 16.12 6.02
CA TYR A 257 -8.18 15.55 6.34
C TYR A 257 -8.81 14.83 5.15
N GLU A 258 -8.63 15.35 3.93
CA GLU A 258 -9.12 14.68 2.71
C GLU A 258 -8.40 13.35 2.45
N CYS A 259 -7.08 13.31 2.68
CA CYS A 259 -6.28 12.08 2.51
C CYS A 259 -6.44 11.10 3.68
N ASN A 260 -6.64 11.58 4.92
CA ASN A 260 -6.68 10.74 6.12
C ASN A 260 -8.04 10.83 6.80
N PRO A 261 -9.02 10.03 6.39
CA PRO A 261 -10.39 10.11 6.93
C PRO A 261 -10.50 9.65 8.39
N SER A 262 -9.41 9.17 9.00
CA SER A 262 -9.32 8.86 10.45
C SER A 262 -8.69 9.99 11.26
N LEU A 263 -8.29 11.08 10.62
CA LEU A 263 -7.65 12.23 11.26
C LEU A 263 -8.65 12.93 12.20
N GLY A 264 -8.23 13.22 13.42
CA GLY A 264 -9.08 13.77 14.48
C GLY A 264 -9.97 12.73 15.18
N GLN A 265 -9.97 11.47 14.73
CA GLN A 265 -10.66 10.36 15.40
C GLN A 265 -9.69 9.36 16.03
N THR A 266 -8.80 8.76 15.20
CA THR A 266 -7.78 7.80 15.65
C THR A 266 -6.37 8.26 15.36
N ILE A 267 -6.20 9.29 14.56
CA ILE A 267 -4.92 9.94 14.26
C ILE A 267 -4.96 11.34 14.88
N ASP A 268 -3.98 11.63 15.74
CA ASP A 268 -3.83 12.97 16.32
C ASP A 268 -3.26 13.95 15.29
N ILE A 269 -3.89 15.11 15.16
CA ILE A 269 -3.47 16.18 14.24
C ILE A 269 -2.06 16.70 14.58
N GLU A 270 -1.68 16.75 15.86
CA GLU A 270 -0.35 17.22 16.25
C GLU A 270 0.77 16.33 15.73
N THR A 271 0.50 15.02 15.63
CA THR A 271 1.44 14.09 14.97
C THR A 271 1.67 14.47 13.52
N VAL A 272 0.60 14.79 12.78
CA VAL A 272 0.70 15.16 11.36
C VAL A 272 1.35 16.52 11.18
N ARG A 273 1.06 17.48 12.07
CA ARG A 273 1.73 18.79 12.09
C ARG A 273 3.24 18.67 12.25
N THR A 274 3.68 17.81 13.18
CA THR A 274 5.11 17.54 13.41
C THR A 274 5.76 16.90 12.18
N GLU A 275 5.12 15.89 11.59
CA GLU A 275 5.61 15.24 10.37
C GLU A 275 5.69 16.21 9.18
N ALA A 276 4.71 17.10 9.03
CA ALA A 276 4.68 18.13 7.99
C ALA A 276 5.79 19.17 8.18
N LEU A 277 6.07 19.58 9.43
CA LEU A 277 7.16 20.49 9.74
C LEU A 277 8.53 19.89 9.39
N ASP A 278 8.74 18.62 9.72
CA ASP A 278 9.95 17.88 9.33
C ASP A 278 10.08 17.78 7.81
N ALA A 279 8.96 17.55 7.12
CA ALA A 279 8.92 17.43 5.66
C ALA A 279 9.29 18.76 4.96
N LYS A 280 8.83 19.91 5.45
CA LYS A 280 9.18 21.23 4.91
C LYS A 280 10.69 21.50 4.86
N ASN A 281 11.43 20.93 5.79
CA ASN A 281 12.86 21.20 5.98
C ASN A 281 13.78 20.10 5.42
N ASN A 282 13.20 18.98 4.93
CA ASN A 282 14.00 17.85 4.47
C ASN A 282 13.31 17.11 3.31
N PRO A 283 13.89 17.15 2.08
CA PRO A 283 13.30 16.49 0.91
C PRO A 283 13.03 14.98 1.07
N ALA A 284 13.88 14.28 1.83
CA ALA A 284 13.66 12.85 2.09
C ALA A 284 12.44 12.64 3.00
N ARG A 285 12.20 13.54 3.96
CA ARG A 285 11.01 13.53 4.81
C ARG A 285 9.76 13.94 4.04
N GLU A 286 9.86 14.92 3.14
CA GLU A 286 8.76 15.30 2.25
C GLU A 286 8.31 14.11 1.40
N ARG A 287 9.25 13.35 0.79
CA ARG A 287 8.92 12.13 0.04
C ARG A 287 8.14 11.12 0.89
N LEU A 288 8.58 10.89 2.14
CA LEU A 288 7.88 9.98 3.06
C LEU A 288 6.51 10.53 3.47
N PHE A 289 6.38 11.84 3.68
CA PHE A 289 5.13 12.48 4.01
C PHE A 289 4.11 12.34 2.87
N ARG A 290 4.51 12.63 1.64
CA ARG A 290 3.69 12.42 0.43
C ARG A 290 3.26 10.96 0.30
N TRP A 291 4.17 10.04 0.44
CA TRP A 291 3.89 8.61 0.30
C TRP A 291 3.00 8.07 1.43
N LEU A 292 3.43 8.19 2.68
CA LEU A 292 2.84 7.45 3.80
C LEU A 292 1.69 8.20 4.47
N ARG A 293 1.67 9.53 4.37
CA ARG A 293 0.64 10.37 4.98
C ARG A 293 -0.38 10.91 3.98
N LEU A 294 0.06 11.24 2.76
CA LEU A 294 -0.84 11.72 1.71
C LEU A 294 -1.16 10.65 0.67
N ASN A 295 -0.68 9.43 0.86
CA ASN A 295 -0.97 8.26 0.03
C ASN A 295 -0.73 8.49 -1.46
N GLN A 296 0.34 9.21 -1.78
CA GLN A 296 0.75 9.49 -3.15
C GLN A 296 1.62 8.34 -3.67
N TRP A 297 1.30 7.83 -4.84
CA TRP A 297 2.17 6.91 -5.55
C TRP A 297 3.48 7.60 -5.95
N ILE A 298 4.61 7.00 -5.60
CA ILE A 298 5.92 7.57 -5.87
C ILE A 298 6.41 7.08 -7.22
N ALA A 299 6.37 7.99 -8.21
CA ALA A 299 6.79 7.74 -9.59
C ALA A 299 8.26 8.12 -9.87
N VAL A 300 8.95 8.76 -8.94
CA VAL A 300 10.30 9.28 -9.19
C VAL A 300 11.34 8.42 -8.51
N LYS A 301 12.19 7.76 -9.30
CA LYS A 301 13.45 7.19 -8.82
C LYS A 301 14.24 8.32 -8.15
N ALA A 302 14.65 8.12 -6.93
CA ALA A 302 15.38 9.02 -6.02
C ALA A 302 15.81 10.36 -6.63
N VAL A 303 15.60 11.46 -5.89
CA VAL A 303 16.03 12.81 -6.28
C VAL A 303 17.38 12.73 -7.02
N GLY A 304 17.39 13.14 -8.29
CA GLY A 304 18.63 13.19 -9.06
C GLY A 304 19.68 13.95 -8.22
N TRP A 305 20.85 13.37 -8.09
CA TRP A 305 21.95 13.94 -7.30
C TRP A 305 22.33 15.36 -7.73
N LEU A 306 21.94 15.75 -8.95
CA LEU A 306 22.15 17.07 -9.53
C LEU A 306 20.82 17.59 -10.11
N PRO A 307 20.27 18.73 -9.65
CA PRO A 307 19.14 19.38 -10.28
C PRO A 307 19.47 19.73 -11.75
N LEU A 308 18.53 19.44 -12.66
CA LEU A 308 18.70 19.74 -14.09
C LEU A 308 19.10 21.22 -14.34
N THR A 309 18.57 22.14 -13.56
CA THR A 309 18.90 23.58 -13.62
C THR A 309 20.36 23.84 -13.35
N LEU A 310 21.00 23.10 -12.42
CA LEU A 310 22.43 23.21 -12.17
C LEU A 310 23.24 22.52 -13.27
N PHE A 311 22.75 21.39 -13.82
CA PHE A 311 23.36 20.73 -14.95
C PHE A 311 23.34 21.59 -16.22
N ASP A 312 22.20 22.25 -16.49
CA ASP A 312 22.04 23.13 -17.64
C ASP A 312 22.80 24.46 -17.48
N ALA A 313 23.08 24.88 -16.26
CA ALA A 313 23.91 26.07 -15.96
C ALA A 313 25.42 25.81 -16.11
N THR A 314 25.86 24.54 -16.29
CA THR A 314 27.25 24.24 -16.59
C THR A 314 27.59 24.69 -18.01
N GLU A 315 28.71 25.44 -18.16
CA GLU A 315 29.20 25.84 -19.49
C GLU A 315 29.44 24.60 -20.35
N ARG A 316 28.81 24.58 -21.53
CA ARG A 316 29.05 23.57 -22.56
C ARG A 316 30.25 24.02 -23.39
N THR A 317 31.37 23.31 -23.22
CA THR A 317 32.53 23.49 -24.12
C THR A 317 32.23 22.78 -25.42
N GLU A 318 32.37 23.45 -26.58
CA GLU A 318 32.30 22.80 -27.88
C GLU A 318 33.38 21.72 -27.95
N LEU A 319 33.00 20.48 -28.19
CA LEU A 319 33.91 19.39 -28.37
C LEU A 319 34.51 19.49 -29.76
N PRO A 320 35.88 19.31 -29.90
CA PRO A 320 36.51 19.23 -31.20
C PRO A 320 35.97 18.01 -31.95
N GLU A 321 36.08 18.03 -33.26
CA GLU A 321 35.66 16.92 -34.12
C GLU A 321 36.41 15.63 -33.68
N LEU A 322 35.67 14.63 -33.22
CA LEU A 322 36.19 13.40 -32.64
C LEU A 322 36.16 12.22 -33.64
N THR A 323 35.94 12.50 -34.92
CA THR A 323 35.90 11.46 -35.97
C THR A 323 37.19 10.67 -36.01
N GLY A 324 37.11 9.37 -35.79
CA GLY A 324 38.27 8.45 -35.77
C GLY A 324 38.96 8.30 -34.40
N TYR A 325 38.49 8.95 -33.32
CA TYR A 325 39.03 8.77 -31.97
C TYR A 325 38.16 7.79 -31.16
N LYS A 326 38.84 7.00 -30.30
CA LYS A 326 38.13 6.22 -29.25
C LYS A 326 38.03 7.10 -28.03
N CYS A 327 36.81 7.39 -27.62
CA CYS A 327 36.54 8.16 -26.43
C CYS A 327 36.23 7.25 -25.23
N PHE A 328 36.83 7.55 -24.05
CA PHE A 328 36.51 6.93 -22.80
C PHE A 328 36.03 8.03 -21.86
N GLY A 329 34.79 7.85 -21.34
CA GLY A 329 34.20 8.78 -20.38
C GLY A 329 34.15 8.16 -18.99
N GLY A 330 34.33 8.98 -17.96
CA GLY A 330 34.14 8.59 -16.57
C GLY A 330 33.52 9.74 -15.78
N LEU A 331 32.55 9.43 -14.92
CA LEU A 331 31.95 10.39 -14.01
C LEU A 331 32.55 10.22 -12.63
N VAL A 332 33.14 11.28 -12.08
CA VAL A 332 33.67 11.30 -10.71
C VAL A 332 32.78 12.21 -9.88
N CYS A 333 32.01 11.61 -8.95
CA CYS A 333 31.21 12.37 -7.99
C CYS A 333 32.00 12.59 -6.70
N ILE A 334 32.21 13.84 -6.31
CA ILE A 334 32.82 14.21 -5.03
C ILE A 334 31.69 14.78 -4.17
N VAL A 335 31.29 14.05 -3.10
CA VAL A 335 30.35 14.55 -2.11
C VAL A 335 31.14 15.35 -1.07
N VAL A 336 30.98 16.67 -1.07
CA VAL A 336 31.52 17.53 -0.01
C VAL A 336 30.39 17.77 1.01
N SER A 337 30.46 17.11 2.18
CA SER A 337 29.58 17.42 3.30
C SER A 337 30.11 18.65 4.03
N ALA A 338 29.45 19.79 3.92
CA ALA A 338 29.71 20.95 4.74
C ALA A 338 29.05 20.78 6.10
N THR A 339 29.77 20.33 7.11
CA THR A 339 29.35 20.47 8.50
C THR A 339 29.62 21.93 8.94
N LYS A 340 28.58 22.69 9.27
CA LYS A 340 28.72 23.94 10.01
C LYS A 340 29.22 23.62 11.41
N GLY A 341 30.51 23.76 11.62
CA GLY A 341 31.16 23.65 12.92
C GLY A 341 32.37 24.56 12.91
N THR A 342 32.31 25.58 13.72
CA THR A 342 33.38 26.49 14.27
C THR A 342 34.81 26.21 13.81
N ASN A 343 35.38 27.28 13.28
CA ASN A 343 36.83 27.51 12.96
C ASN A 343 37.81 26.57 13.65
N THR A 344 38.45 25.70 12.89
CA THR A 344 39.87 25.43 12.93
C THR A 344 40.28 24.71 11.66
N MET A 345 41.28 25.23 10.94
CA MET A 345 41.82 24.71 9.72
C MET A 345 42.42 23.29 9.91
N GLY A 346 42.07 22.40 8.98
CA GLY A 346 42.69 21.10 8.86
C GLY A 346 42.00 20.23 7.82
N SER A 347 42.17 20.51 6.53
CA SER A 347 41.66 19.69 5.44
C SER A 347 42.50 18.41 5.29
N LYS A 348 41.97 17.26 5.70
CA LYS A 348 42.47 15.95 5.24
C LYS A 348 41.57 15.46 4.09
N ILE A 349 42.08 15.61 2.88
CA ILE A 349 41.49 14.98 1.69
C ILE A 349 41.94 13.52 1.67
N SER A 350 41.04 12.59 1.91
CA SER A 350 41.30 11.16 1.71
C SER A 350 40.93 10.79 0.26
N ARG A 351 41.96 10.57 -0.56
CA ARG A 351 41.81 10.02 -1.92
C ARG A 351 41.64 8.49 -1.82
N ARG A 352 40.49 7.95 -2.15
CA ARG A 352 40.39 6.54 -2.58
C ARG A 352 40.26 6.52 -4.09
N MET A 353 41.35 6.16 -4.75
CA MET A 353 41.33 5.79 -6.17
C MET A 353 40.84 4.33 -6.28
N ALA A 354 39.74 4.08 -6.98
CA ALA A 354 39.42 2.75 -7.46
C ALA A 354 40.18 2.51 -8.78
N ALA A 355 41.15 1.59 -8.74
CA ALA A 355 41.92 1.21 -9.89
C ALA A 355 41.12 0.32 -10.84
N GLY A 356 40.70 0.84 -11.97
CA GLY A 356 40.23 0.06 -13.11
C GLY A 356 41.43 -0.51 -13.90
N ARG A 357 41.37 -1.81 -14.20
CA ARG A 357 42.44 -2.56 -14.91
C ARG A 357 42.77 -1.95 -16.28
N ARG A 358 44.06 -1.71 -16.50
CA ARG A 358 44.64 -1.33 -17.79
C ARG A 358 44.61 -2.54 -18.73
N TYR A 359 44.05 -2.40 -19.92
CA TYR A 359 44.45 -3.16 -21.08
C TYR A 359 45.26 -2.24 -21.98
N SER A 360 46.54 -2.54 -22.12
CA SER A 360 47.44 -1.84 -23.01
C SER A 360 47.34 -2.42 -24.42
N ARG A 361 47.10 -1.61 -25.43
CA ARG A 361 47.72 -1.69 -26.74
C ARG A 361 47.63 -0.34 -27.45
N GLN A 362 48.77 0.13 -27.75
CA GLN A 362 49.23 1.33 -28.41
C GLN A 362 48.34 1.88 -29.53
N ARG A 363 47.91 3.13 -29.38
CA ARG A 363 48.03 4.23 -30.35
C ARG A 363 47.82 5.53 -29.56
N LYS A 364 48.63 6.54 -29.88
CA LYS A 364 48.74 7.81 -29.15
C LYS A 364 47.39 8.44 -28.91
N ALA A 365 46.93 8.44 -27.66
CA ALA A 365 45.80 9.23 -27.22
C ALA A 365 46.30 10.55 -26.64
N ARG A 366 45.79 11.67 -27.12
CA ARG A 366 45.96 12.96 -26.44
C ARG A 366 44.97 13.00 -25.26
N PRO A 367 45.33 13.58 -24.12
CA PRO A 367 44.47 13.64 -22.94
C PRO A 367 43.29 14.60 -23.22
N CYS A 368 42.05 14.11 -23.03
CA CYS A 368 40.89 14.97 -22.89
C CYS A 368 41.00 15.74 -21.57
N SER A 369 40.78 17.03 -21.61
CA SER A 369 40.75 17.88 -20.43
C SER A 369 39.63 17.48 -19.46
N VAL A 370 40.01 17.29 -18.22
CA VAL A 370 39.08 17.02 -17.10
C VAL A 370 38.65 18.39 -16.56
N HIS A 371 37.38 18.73 -16.67
CA HIS A 371 36.85 19.88 -15.96
C HIS A 371 36.57 19.50 -14.50
N ARG A 372 37.18 20.21 -13.57
CA ARG A 372 36.89 20.20 -12.14
C ARG A 372 35.68 21.09 -11.93
N LEU A 373 34.64 20.53 -11.33
CA LEU A 373 33.65 21.30 -10.63
C LEU A 373 34.09 21.39 -9.17
N GLU A 374 34.43 22.58 -8.70
CA GLU A 374 34.63 22.89 -7.29
C GLU A 374 33.31 23.09 -6.53
#